data_397b1a4a02fc26ce539e4b2eaa1b7e02
#
_entry.id   397b1a4a02fc26ce539e4b2eaa1b7e02
#
_cell.length_a   1.000
_cell.length_b   1.000
_cell.length_c   1.000
_cell.angle_alpha   90.00
_cell.angle_beta   90.00
_cell.angle_gamma   90.00
#
_symmetry.space_group_name_H-M   'P 1'
#
loop_
_entity.id
_entity.type
_entity.pdbx_description
1 polymer ?
#
loop_
_entity_poly.entity_id
_entity_poly.type
_entity_poly.pdbx_seq_one_letter_code
_entity_poly.pdbx_strand_id
1 'polypeptide(L)'
;MIQAFADWLTYNVFKMTAGAHLADAVNFFVYDTIKILLMLTVIIYIVSIIRSFFPPEKVKNILARKSEFVGNILASMLGIVTPFCSCSAVPVFIGFLEAGVPLGVTLSFLIASPMINEVALVLLWGLFGAKIALIYIGTGMVVAITAGFILGRIPAVEKMVEDYVW
;
A
#
# COMPACT_ATOMS: atom_id res chain seq x y z
N MET A 1 18.24 10.89 -16.06
CA MET A 1 19.38 10.24 -15.40
C MET A 1 19.19 8.73 -15.31
N ILE A 2 18.10 8.23 -14.72
CA ILE A 2 17.85 6.76 -14.60
C ILE A 2 17.74 6.10 -15.98
N GLN A 3 17.06 6.74 -16.92
CA GLN A 3 16.91 6.25 -18.29
C GLN A 3 18.26 6.18 -19.01
N ALA A 4 19.10 7.22 -18.87
CA ALA A 4 20.45 7.22 -19.43
C ALA A 4 21.34 6.12 -18.85
N PHE A 5 21.14 5.76 -17.59
CA PHE A 5 21.84 4.65 -16.94
C PHE A 5 21.34 3.29 -17.44
N ALA A 6 20.03 3.14 -17.60
CA ALA A 6 19.44 1.93 -18.16
C ALA A 6 19.88 1.71 -19.62
N ASP A 7 19.89 2.78 -20.42
CA ASP A 7 20.37 2.75 -21.81
C ASP A 7 21.87 2.37 -21.87
N TRP A 8 22.69 2.98 -21.02
CA TRP A 8 24.11 2.66 -20.94
C TRP A 8 24.33 1.19 -20.55
N LEU A 9 23.58 0.68 -19.57
CA LEU A 9 23.67 -0.70 -19.13
C LEU A 9 23.25 -1.67 -20.24
N THR A 10 22.14 -1.39 -20.91
CA THR A 10 21.58 -2.29 -21.95
C THR A 10 22.42 -2.31 -23.20
N TYR A 11 22.87 -1.15 -23.68
CA TYR A 11 23.58 -1.04 -24.96
C TYR A 11 25.11 -1.20 -24.83
N ASN A 12 25.71 -0.75 -23.72
CA ASN A 12 27.17 -0.86 -23.54
C ASN A 12 27.60 -2.14 -22.82
N VAL A 13 26.87 -2.59 -21.79
CA VAL A 13 27.24 -3.79 -21.02
C VAL A 13 26.74 -5.07 -21.67
N PHE A 14 25.45 -5.10 -22.05
CA PHE A 14 24.89 -6.27 -22.74
C PHE A 14 25.12 -6.30 -24.25
N LYS A 15 25.71 -5.23 -24.83
CA LYS A 15 26.04 -5.12 -26.27
C LYS A 15 24.90 -5.53 -27.20
N MET A 16 23.65 -5.29 -26.79
CA MET A 16 22.49 -5.64 -27.60
C MET A 16 22.28 -4.58 -28.69
N THR A 17 21.91 -5.02 -29.89
CA THR A 17 21.63 -4.11 -31.02
C THR A 17 20.36 -3.33 -30.75
N ALA A 18 20.44 -2.02 -30.83
CA ALA A 18 19.30 -1.12 -30.71
C ALA A 18 18.24 -1.46 -31.77
N GLY A 19 16.97 -1.59 -31.32
CA GLY A 19 15.85 -1.92 -32.21
C GLY A 19 15.45 -3.42 -32.24
N ALA A 20 16.13 -4.28 -31.51
CA ALA A 20 15.64 -5.64 -31.28
C ALA A 20 14.57 -5.63 -30.17
N HIS A 21 13.42 -6.26 -30.39
CA HIS A 21 12.34 -6.36 -29.40
C HIS A 21 12.82 -6.82 -28.01
N LEU A 22 13.84 -7.69 -27.96
CA LEU A 22 14.47 -8.15 -26.73
C LEU A 22 15.29 -7.04 -26.03
N ALA A 23 15.98 -6.21 -26.79
CA ALA A 23 16.78 -5.11 -26.21
C ALA A 23 15.88 -4.06 -25.59
N ASP A 24 14.76 -3.72 -26.22
CA ASP A 24 13.78 -2.79 -25.71
C ASP A 24 13.08 -3.34 -24.46
N ALA A 25 12.76 -4.63 -24.44
CA ALA A 25 12.16 -5.29 -23.28
C ALA A 25 13.12 -5.33 -22.08
N VAL A 26 14.40 -5.64 -22.30
CA VAL A 26 15.44 -5.65 -21.25
C VAL A 26 15.69 -4.24 -20.73
N ASN A 27 15.76 -3.25 -21.61
CA ASN A 27 15.92 -1.85 -21.23
C ASN A 27 14.76 -1.37 -20.35
N PHE A 28 13.53 -1.64 -20.80
CA PHE A 28 12.33 -1.32 -20.03
C PHE A 28 12.33 -2.01 -18.65
N PHE A 29 12.67 -3.30 -18.60
CA PHE A 29 12.75 -4.06 -17.36
C PHE A 29 13.78 -3.47 -16.39
N VAL A 30 14.98 -3.17 -16.85
CA VAL A 30 16.07 -2.59 -16.04
C VAL A 30 15.66 -1.20 -15.53
N TYR A 31 15.12 -0.37 -16.43
CA TYR A 31 14.65 0.96 -16.06
C TYR A 31 13.57 0.92 -14.99
N ASP A 32 12.55 0.07 -15.20
CA ASP A 32 11.42 -0.03 -14.29
C ASP A 32 11.83 -0.62 -12.94
N THR A 33 12.71 -1.63 -12.94
CA THR A 33 13.25 -2.22 -11.71
C THR A 33 14.02 -1.19 -10.88
N ILE A 34 14.91 -0.43 -11.48
CA ILE A 34 15.68 0.61 -10.77
C ILE A 34 14.75 1.70 -10.25
N LYS A 35 13.79 2.12 -11.05
CA LYS A 35 12.78 3.13 -10.67
C LYS A 35 11.95 2.67 -9.49
N ILE A 36 11.45 1.43 -9.52
CA ILE A 36 10.66 0.85 -8.43
C ILE A 36 11.48 0.74 -7.16
N LEU A 37 12.72 0.22 -7.22
CA LEU A 37 13.61 0.10 -6.06
C LEU A 37 13.90 1.45 -5.43
N LEU A 38 14.18 2.47 -6.24
CA LEU A 38 14.48 3.81 -5.77
C LEU A 38 13.23 4.45 -5.12
N MET A 39 12.09 4.30 -5.76
CA MET A 39 10.81 4.79 -5.24
C MET A 39 10.42 4.10 -3.93
N LEU A 40 10.61 2.77 -3.84
CA LEU A 40 10.41 1.99 -2.62
C LEU A 40 11.31 2.48 -1.47
N THR A 41 12.60 2.68 -1.75
CA THR A 41 13.56 3.16 -0.74
C THR A 41 13.16 4.54 -0.20
N VAL A 42 12.77 5.45 -1.09
CA VAL A 42 12.33 6.79 -0.71
C VAL A 42 11.04 6.73 0.13
N ILE A 43 10.06 5.93 -0.30
CA ILE A 43 8.79 5.79 0.43
C ILE A 43 9.01 5.20 1.82
N ILE A 44 9.80 4.11 1.94
CA ILE A 44 10.12 3.49 3.22
C ILE A 44 10.84 4.48 4.14
N TYR A 45 11.76 5.26 3.59
CA TYR A 45 12.47 6.28 4.35
C TYR A 45 11.53 7.38 4.88
N ILE A 46 10.63 7.88 4.03
CA ILE A 46 9.63 8.89 4.43
C ILE A 46 8.68 8.33 5.48
N VAL A 47 8.17 7.11 5.28
CA VAL A 47 7.27 6.44 6.24
C VAL A 47 7.98 6.23 7.58
N SER A 48 9.25 5.84 7.57
CA SER A 48 10.06 5.68 8.79
C SER A 48 10.21 6.99 9.56
N ILE A 49 10.43 8.10 8.85
CA ILE A 49 10.48 9.43 9.47
C ILE A 49 9.11 9.83 10.06
N ILE A 50 8.03 9.65 9.29
CA ILE A 50 6.68 9.96 9.75
C ILE A 50 6.35 9.14 11.01
N ARG A 51 6.68 7.85 11.03
CA ARG A 51 6.48 6.96 12.18
C ARG A 51 7.27 7.41 13.41
N SER A 52 8.46 8.00 13.22
CA SER A 52 9.25 8.57 14.31
C SER A 52 8.61 9.83 14.93
N PHE A 53 7.91 10.62 14.12
CA PHE A 53 7.22 11.83 14.59
C PHE A 53 5.81 11.57 15.14
N PHE A 54 5.13 10.53 14.68
CA PHE A 54 3.81 10.13 15.16
C PHE A 54 3.91 8.93 16.08
N PRO A 55 3.96 9.13 17.42
CA PRO A 55 3.94 8.01 18.34
C PRO A 55 2.62 7.24 18.16
N PRO A 56 2.69 5.92 17.99
CA PRO A 56 1.54 5.04 17.75
C PRO A 56 0.44 5.16 18.82
N GLU A 57 0.78 5.61 20.02
CA GLU A 57 -0.16 5.85 21.12
C GLU A 57 -1.23 6.89 20.82
N LYS A 58 -0.92 7.94 20.02
CA LYS A 58 -1.91 8.96 19.64
C LYS A 58 -2.92 8.39 18.63
N VAL A 59 -2.46 7.57 17.70
CA VAL A 59 -3.31 6.89 16.71
C VAL A 59 -4.21 5.88 17.42
N LYS A 60 -3.66 5.11 18.38
CA LYS A 60 -4.42 4.20 19.24
C LYS A 60 -5.57 4.91 19.95
N ASN A 61 -5.31 6.05 20.58
CA ASN A 61 -6.34 6.79 21.32
C ASN A 61 -7.47 7.30 20.43
N ILE A 62 -7.19 7.59 19.16
CA ILE A 62 -8.20 8.04 18.19
C ILE A 62 -8.99 6.84 17.63
N LEU A 63 -8.33 5.73 17.30
CA LEU A 63 -8.97 4.56 16.70
C LEU A 63 -9.62 3.63 17.75
N ALA A 64 -9.01 3.43 18.93
CA ALA A 64 -9.51 2.55 19.97
C ALA A 64 -10.63 3.16 20.82
N ARG A 65 -10.75 4.48 20.86
CA ARG A 65 -11.75 5.20 21.68
C ARG A 65 -13.15 5.24 21.06
N LYS A 66 -13.29 4.87 19.78
CA LYS A 66 -14.56 4.77 19.08
C LYS A 66 -14.95 3.31 18.88
N SER A 67 -16.25 3.06 18.65
CA SER A 67 -16.77 1.76 18.28
C SER A 67 -15.92 1.12 17.17
N GLU A 68 -15.63 -0.17 17.23
CA GLU A 68 -14.86 -0.94 16.23
C GLU A 68 -15.29 -0.63 14.78
N PHE A 69 -16.59 -0.45 14.58
CA PHE A 69 -17.15 -0.12 13.27
C PHE A 69 -16.68 1.25 12.74
N VAL A 70 -16.66 2.26 13.61
CA VAL A 70 -16.16 3.61 13.25
C VAL A 70 -14.65 3.58 13.05
N GLY A 71 -13.92 2.77 13.83
CA GLY A 71 -12.49 2.53 13.65
C GLY A 71 -12.17 1.94 12.28
N ASN A 72 -12.94 0.95 11.82
CA ASN A 72 -12.79 0.31 10.52
C ASN A 72 -13.03 1.29 9.36
N ILE A 73 -14.04 2.16 9.48
CA ILE A 73 -14.33 3.20 8.47
C ILE A 73 -13.17 4.21 8.40
N LEU A 74 -12.72 4.71 9.54
CA LEU A 74 -11.61 5.68 9.59
C LEU A 74 -10.31 5.08 9.07
N ALA A 75 -10.00 3.83 9.43
CA ALA A 75 -8.82 3.11 8.95
C ALA A 75 -8.87 2.88 7.44
N SER A 76 -10.04 2.51 6.90
CA SER A 76 -10.24 2.35 5.45
C SER A 76 -10.09 3.67 4.71
N MET A 77 -10.64 4.78 5.23
CA MET A 77 -10.44 6.10 4.66
C MET A 77 -8.97 6.53 4.68
N LEU A 78 -8.27 6.23 5.76
CA LEU A 78 -6.86 6.52 5.89
C LEU A 78 -6.03 5.70 4.90
N GLY A 79 -6.41 4.43 4.67
CA GLY A 79 -5.81 3.57 3.65
C GLY A 79 -6.01 4.08 2.21
N ILE A 80 -7.15 4.73 1.92
CA ILE A 80 -7.44 5.31 0.60
C ILE A 80 -6.60 6.58 0.35
N VAL A 81 -6.49 7.43 1.38
CA VAL A 81 -5.78 8.72 1.26
C VAL A 81 -4.26 8.53 1.22
N THR A 82 -3.77 7.44 1.82
CA THR A 82 -2.34 7.15 1.84
C THR A 82 -1.95 6.29 0.64
N PRO A 83 -1.07 6.78 -0.26
CA PRO A 83 -0.65 6.05 -1.46
C PRO A 83 0.36 4.95 -1.07
N PHE A 84 -0.06 4.02 -0.22
CA PHE A 84 0.79 2.93 0.20
C PHE A 84 0.60 1.69 -0.68
N CYS A 85 1.69 1.26 -1.31
CA CYS A 85 1.74 -0.09 -1.88
C CYS A 85 1.71 -1.13 -0.73
N SER A 86 1.40 -2.37 -1.05
CA SER A 86 1.41 -3.48 -0.08
C SER A 86 2.73 -3.58 0.70
N CYS A 87 3.86 -3.23 0.07
CA CYS A 87 5.19 -3.28 0.68
C CYS A 87 5.36 -2.27 1.83
N SER A 88 4.73 -1.10 1.74
CA SER A 88 4.79 -0.07 2.79
C SER A 88 3.63 -0.18 3.78
N ALA A 89 2.51 -0.77 3.39
CA ALA A 89 1.37 -1.00 4.26
C ALA A 89 1.68 -2.02 5.37
N VAL A 90 2.49 -3.05 5.09
CA VAL A 90 2.86 -4.09 6.08
C VAL A 90 3.63 -3.54 7.29
N PRO A 91 4.71 -2.75 7.14
CA PRO A 91 5.37 -2.15 8.30
C PRO A 91 4.47 -1.23 9.13
N VAL A 92 3.55 -0.51 8.48
CA VAL A 92 2.57 0.34 9.17
C VAL A 92 1.56 -0.52 9.92
N PHE A 93 1.09 -1.61 9.32
CA PHE A 93 0.21 -2.60 9.94
C PHE A 93 0.82 -3.18 11.22
N ILE A 94 2.07 -3.63 11.19
CA ILE A 94 2.80 -4.14 12.36
C ILE A 94 2.86 -3.05 13.44
N GLY A 95 3.18 -1.81 13.06
CA GLY A 95 3.22 -0.71 14.00
C GLY A 95 1.88 -0.39 14.66
N PHE A 96 0.77 -0.57 13.96
CA PHE A 96 -0.54 -0.42 14.57
C PHE A 96 -0.86 -1.56 15.55
N LEU A 97 -0.44 -2.78 15.25
CA LEU A 97 -0.59 -3.92 16.16
C LEU A 97 0.26 -3.74 17.42
N GLU A 98 1.52 -3.37 17.30
CA GLU A 98 2.40 -3.05 18.44
C GLU A 98 1.84 -1.90 19.29
N ALA A 99 1.16 -0.93 18.65
CA ALA A 99 0.45 0.13 19.35
C ALA A 99 -0.81 -0.37 20.10
N GLY A 100 -1.26 -1.61 19.86
CA GLY A 100 -2.46 -2.19 20.43
C GLY A 100 -3.77 -1.65 19.80
N VAL A 101 -3.74 -1.33 18.52
CA VAL A 101 -4.95 -1.02 17.74
C VAL A 101 -5.68 -2.35 17.47
N PRO A 102 -7.02 -2.41 17.57
CA PRO A 102 -7.77 -3.63 17.29
C PRO A 102 -7.46 -4.23 15.92
N LEU A 103 -7.30 -5.54 15.86
CA LEU A 103 -6.90 -6.28 14.66
C LEU A 103 -7.83 -6.01 13.46
N GLY A 104 -9.15 -5.93 13.70
CA GLY A 104 -10.11 -5.63 12.64
C GLY A 104 -9.89 -4.28 11.98
N VAL A 105 -9.52 -3.27 12.76
CA VAL A 105 -9.24 -1.91 12.28
C VAL A 105 -7.96 -1.89 11.43
N THR A 106 -6.91 -2.56 11.90
CA THR A 106 -5.63 -2.63 11.19
C THR A 106 -5.74 -3.45 9.90
N LEU A 107 -6.55 -4.52 9.90
CA LEU A 107 -6.85 -5.30 8.69
C LEU A 107 -7.67 -4.50 7.67
N SER A 108 -8.65 -3.71 8.12
CA SER A 108 -9.38 -2.82 7.21
C SER A 108 -8.46 -1.83 6.49
N PHE A 109 -7.48 -1.27 7.19
CA PHE A 109 -6.45 -0.42 6.60
C PHE A 109 -5.59 -1.19 5.59
N LEU A 110 -5.10 -2.39 5.98
CA LEU A 110 -4.24 -3.22 5.15
C LEU A 110 -4.92 -3.68 3.85
N ILE A 111 -6.23 -3.95 3.90
CA ILE A 111 -7.01 -4.37 2.73
C ILE A 111 -7.36 -3.16 1.84
N ALA A 112 -7.76 -2.03 2.45
CA ALA A 112 -8.14 -0.84 1.71
C ALA A 112 -6.97 -0.26 0.89
N SER A 113 -5.78 -0.22 1.47
CA SER A 113 -4.60 0.41 0.90
C SER A 113 -4.18 -0.15 -0.48
N PRO A 114 -3.99 -1.46 -0.69
CA PRO A 114 -3.67 -2.00 -2.00
C PRO A 114 -4.89 -2.14 -2.93
N MET A 115 -6.10 -2.20 -2.37
CA MET A 115 -7.31 -2.44 -3.16
C MET A 115 -7.77 -1.18 -3.87
N ILE A 116 -7.60 -0.01 -3.25
CA ILE A 116 -7.94 1.29 -3.84
C ILE A 116 -6.66 1.99 -4.24
N ASN A 117 -6.15 1.62 -5.43
CA ASN A 117 -4.95 2.22 -5.99
C ASN A 117 -5.30 3.54 -6.69
N GLU A 118 -4.59 4.60 -6.33
CA GLU A 118 -4.73 5.93 -6.92
C GLU A 118 -4.48 5.95 -8.43
N VAL A 119 -3.54 5.13 -8.94
CA VAL A 119 -3.27 5.01 -10.37
C VAL A 119 -4.48 4.44 -11.09
N ALA A 120 -5.09 3.37 -10.55
CA ALA A 120 -6.30 2.78 -11.09
C ALA A 120 -7.47 3.77 -11.02
N LEU A 121 -7.55 4.56 -9.93
CA LEU A 121 -8.57 5.57 -9.75
C LEU A 121 -8.48 6.68 -10.81
N VAL A 122 -7.29 7.23 -11.04
CA VAL A 122 -7.05 8.26 -12.06
C VAL A 122 -7.35 7.73 -13.46
N LEU A 123 -6.95 6.50 -13.74
CA LEU A 123 -7.17 5.86 -15.04
C LEU A 123 -8.66 5.57 -15.28
N LEU A 124 -9.39 5.07 -14.28
CA LEU A 124 -10.83 4.86 -14.34
C LEU A 124 -11.58 6.18 -14.50
N TRP A 125 -11.15 7.22 -13.79
CA TRP A 125 -11.74 8.56 -13.93
C TRP A 125 -11.55 9.12 -15.35
N GLY A 126 -10.35 8.98 -15.91
CA GLY A 126 -10.02 9.47 -17.24
C GLY A 126 -10.71 8.72 -18.38
N LEU A 127 -10.83 7.39 -18.26
CA LEU A 127 -11.39 6.55 -19.32
C LEU A 127 -12.92 6.35 -19.24
N PHE A 128 -13.44 6.18 -18.02
CA PHE A 128 -14.83 5.78 -17.80
C PHE A 128 -15.68 6.84 -17.08
N GLY A 129 -15.04 7.91 -16.62
CA GLY A 129 -15.69 9.00 -15.93
C GLY A 129 -15.90 8.78 -14.42
N ALA A 130 -16.36 9.84 -13.75
CA ALA A 130 -16.48 9.92 -12.29
C ALA A 130 -17.42 8.85 -11.68
N LYS A 131 -18.47 8.44 -12.39
CA LYS A 131 -19.42 7.44 -11.86
C LYS A 131 -18.75 6.09 -11.57
N ILE A 132 -17.94 5.60 -12.49
CA ILE A 132 -17.25 4.30 -12.34
C ILE A 132 -16.16 4.40 -11.29
N ALA A 133 -15.43 5.52 -11.23
CA ALA A 133 -14.44 5.77 -10.18
C ALA A 133 -15.08 5.77 -8.77
N LEU A 134 -16.26 6.39 -8.60
CA LEU A 134 -16.98 6.37 -7.33
C LEU A 134 -17.50 4.98 -6.95
N ILE A 135 -17.98 4.20 -7.91
CA ILE A 135 -18.39 2.80 -7.66
C ILE A 135 -17.19 1.97 -7.22
N TYR A 136 -16.04 2.16 -7.85
CA TYR A 136 -14.79 1.47 -7.49
C TYR A 136 -14.37 1.77 -6.05
N ILE A 137 -14.35 3.06 -5.65
CA ILE A 137 -14.06 3.45 -4.27
C ILE A 137 -15.09 2.86 -3.30
N GLY A 138 -16.37 2.97 -3.61
CA GLY A 138 -17.45 2.50 -2.76
C GLY A 138 -17.42 0.98 -2.55
N THR A 139 -17.21 0.21 -3.60
CA THR A 139 -17.08 -1.26 -3.51
C THR A 139 -15.83 -1.67 -2.75
N GLY A 140 -14.69 -1.04 -3.02
CA GLY A 140 -13.44 -1.28 -2.31
C GLY A 140 -13.56 -0.99 -0.81
N MET A 141 -14.22 0.11 -0.45
CA MET A 141 -14.47 0.48 0.94
C MET A 141 -15.39 -0.52 1.66
N VAL A 142 -16.49 -0.93 1.01
CA VAL A 142 -17.40 -1.93 1.58
C VAL A 142 -16.68 -3.25 1.81
N VAL A 143 -15.88 -3.71 0.86
CA VAL A 143 -15.11 -4.95 0.98
C VAL A 143 -14.07 -4.84 2.10
N ALA A 144 -13.33 -3.75 2.18
CA ALA A 144 -12.31 -3.54 3.22
C ALA A 144 -12.92 -3.51 4.63
N ILE A 145 -14.04 -2.81 4.82
CA ILE A 145 -14.74 -2.73 6.11
C ILE A 145 -15.33 -4.08 6.50
N THR A 146 -16.02 -4.77 5.58
CA THR A 146 -16.63 -6.08 5.86
C THR A 146 -15.59 -7.14 6.13
N ALA A 147 -14.52 -7.19 5.34
CA ALA A 147 -13.43 -8.13 5.55
C ALA A 147 -12.69 -7.87 6.87
N GLY A 148 -12.36 -6.61 7.18
CA GLY A 148 -11.74 -6.24 8.45
C GLY A 148 -12.63 -6.57 9.66
N PHE A 149 -13.92 -6.33 9.55
CA PHE A 149 -14.88 -6.66 10.62
C PHE A 149 -15.02 -8.18 10.84
N ILE A 150 -15.11 -8.96 9.76
CA ILE A 150 -15.23 -10.42 9.85
C ILE A 150 -13.93 -11.02 10.36
N LEU A 151 -12.79 -10.68 9.76
CA LEU A 151 -11.48 -11.22 10.13
C LEU A 151 -11.06 -10.81 11.54
N GLY A 152 -11.40 -9.58 11.96
CA GLY A 152 -11.10 -9.09 13.30
C GLY A 152 -11.89 -9.79 14.41
N ARG A 153 -12.96 -10.53 14.08
CA ARG A 153 -13.74 -11.33 15.05
C ARG A 153 -13.35 -12.81 15.11
N ILE A 154 -12.46 -13.25 14.25
CA ILE A 154 -12.02 -14.65 14.23
C ILE A 154 -10.83 -14.80 15.19
N PRO A 155 -11.00 -15.50 16.35
CA PRO A 155 -9.91 -15.63 17.33
C PRO A 155 -8.71 -16.44 16.81
N ALA A 156 -8.92 -17.23 15.76
CA ALA A 156 -7.82 -17.93 15.09
C ALA A 156 -6.87 -16.99 14.34
N VAL A 157 -7.40 -15.91 13.78
CA VAL A 157 -6.59 -14.89 13.08
C VAL A 157 -5.81 -14.05 14.10
N GLU A 158 -6.42 -13.72 15.22
CA GLU A 158 -5.80 -12.99 16.32
C GLU A 158 -4.60 -13.77 16.88
N LYS A 159 -4.76 -15.05 17.20
CA LYS A 159 -3.66 -15.92 17.67
C LYS A 159 -2.54 -16.06 16.64
N MET A 160 -2.88 -16.21 15.37
CA MET A 160 -1.88 -16.36 14.30
C MET A 160 -1.06 -15.09 14.11
N VAL A 161 -1.67 -13.93 14.31
CA VAL A 161 -0.99 -12.63 14.21
C VAL A 161 -0.16 -12.34 15.47
N GLU A 162 -0.65 -12.70 16.66
CA GLU A 162 0.12 -12.62 17.91
C GLU A 162 1.38 -13.49 17.85
N ASP A 163 1.28 -14.74 17.37
CA ASP A 163 2.41 -15.66 17.22
C ASP A 163 3.47 -15.16 16.20
N TYR A 164 3.07 -14.27 15.29
CA TYR A 164 3.98 -13.73 14.26
C TYR A 164 4.62 -12.39 14.64
N VAL A 165 4.02 -11.65 15.57
CA VAL A 165 4.47 -10.31 15.99
C VAL A 165 5.26 -10.34 17.29
N TRP A 166 5.05 -11.34 18.16
CA TRP A 166 5.72 -11.54 19.46
C TRP A 166 6.55 -12.83 19.49
#